data_abf9db69a7b45b545e39479b457b0080
#
_entry.id   abf9db69a7b45b545e39479b457b0080
#
_cell.length_a   1.000
_cell.length_b   1.000
_cell.length_c   1.000
_cell.angle_alpha   90.00
_cell.angle_beta   90.00
_cell.angle_gamma   90.00
#
_symmetry.space_group_name_H-M   'P 1'
#
loop_
_entity.id
_entity.type
_entity.pdbx_description
1 polymer ?
#
loop_
_entity_poly.entity_id
_entity_poly.type
_entity_poly.pdbx_seq_one_letter_code
_entity_poly.pdbx_strand_id
1 'polypeptide(L)'
;MVAAHVSFAQAPWLRDATMGAVLFFASTGMNLVGIVERRAGQEKRLAANALFLIFAGFADNYVQGTLWMSDVFQIAGMAILAMLLLRRLCPNYWTWLFPLPFLIHLANQQFQWKTSGAGVGSFFLTPGLFPLLPWLSFYLLGAHLKKFEGQRQGWLASGGALSILVLLALVGPFQFDKWNMSPEYFLVGCAATAGSFAGLRRWLTERGTERLLEIRRWGANSLVFYILHNFVIRALEMLVPHGVGLFLLALVITAMLLRPALQLQAWTAQRHAARVLVAGTIVSLAVLSANSFLWPQMFHLRTMAGFGLTLSFIACYPAWKNISRLAARPTMPVTP
;
A
#
# COMPACT_ATOMS: atom_id res chain seq x y z
N MET A 1 -8.36 -1.98 -5.82
CA MET A 1 -8.53 -1.81 -4.37
C MET A 1 -9.98 -2.01 -3.94
N VAL A 2 -10.96 -1.21 -4.39
CA VAL A 2 -12.38 -1.37 -3.97
C VAL A 2 -12.88 -2.81 -4.13
N ALA A 3 -12.64 -3.44 -5.27
CA ALA A 3 -13.06 -4.82 -5.54
C ALA A 3 -12.45 -5.86 -4.56
N ALA A 4 -11.32 -5.58 -3.95
CA ALA A 4 -10.68 -6.50 -3.00
C ALA A 4 -11.39 -6.54 -1.64
N HIS A 5 -12.17 -5.49 -1.32
CA HIS A 5 -12.87 -5.36 -0.05
C HIS A 5 -14.37 -5.68 -0.14
N VAL A 6 -14.89 -5.85 -1.36
CA VAL A 6 -16.29 -6.21 -1.57
C VAL A 6 -16.38 -7.70 -1.86
N SER A 7 -17.12 -8.43 -1.04
CA SER A 7 -17.38 -9.85 -1.27
C SER A 7 -18.46 -10.01 -2.35
N PHE A 8 -18.16 -10.82 -3.36
CA PHE A 8 -19.12 -11.19 -4.39
C PHE A 8 -19.66 -12.57 -4.08
N ALA A 9 -20.88 -12.66 -3.59
CA ALA A 9 -21.48 -13.92 -3.13
C ALA A 9 -21.47 -15.01 -4.21
N GLN A 10 -21.60 -14.61 -5.48
CA GLN A 10 -21.61 -15.54 -6.63
C GLN A 10 -20.21 -15.81 -7.22
N ALA A 11 -19.19 -15.07 -6.81
CA ALA A 11 -17.83 -15.19 -7.31
C ALA A 11 -16.80 -14.82 -6.24
N PRO A 12 -16.70 -15.59 -5.14
CA PRO A 12 -15.77 -15.29 -4.03
C PRO A 12 -14.30 -15.27 -4.48
N TRP A 13 -13.96 -16.05 -5.52
CA TRP A 13 -12.64 -16.05 -6.15
C TRP A 13 -12.26 -14.70 -6.77
N LEU A 14 -13.24 -13.86 -7.12
CA LEU A 14 -12.97 -12.55 -7.71
C LEU A 14 -12.23 -11.62 -6.73
N ARG A 15 -12.56 -11.71 -5.43
CA ARG A 15 -11.83 -10.99 -4.37
C ARG A 15 -10.37 -11.41 -4.31
N ASP A 16 -10.12 -12.71 -4.37
CA ASP A 16 -8.77 -13.25 -4.25
C ASP A 16 -7.97 -13.08 -5.55
N ALA A 17 -8.65 -13.07 -6.69
CA ALA A 17 -8.04 -12.80 -8.00
C ALA A 17 -7.69 -11.31 -8.23
N THR A 18 -8.10 -10.39 -7.34
CA THR A 18 -7.78 -8.98 -7.54
C THR A 18 -6.29 -8.68 -7.37
N MET A 19 -5.67 -8.14 -8.42
CA MET A 19 -4.27 -7.70 -8.41
C MET A 19 -4.08 -6.28 -7.86
N GLY A 20 -5.09 -5.72 -7.22
CA GLY A 20 -5.06 -4.33 -6.73
C GLY A 20 -3.92 -4.05 -5.76
N ALA A 21 -3.67 -4.94 -4.81
CA ALA A 21 -2.56 -4.82 -3.85
C ALA A 21 -1.20 -4.93 -4.56
N VAL A 22 -1.05 -5.91 -5.45
CA VAL A 22 0.17 -6.14 -6.24
C VAL A 22 0.54 -4.89 -7.03
N LEU A 23 -0.39 -4.35 -7.81
CA LEU A 23 -0.18 -3.16 -8.63
C LEU A 23 0.08 -1.91 -7.78
N PHE A 24 -0.57 -1.79 -6.63
CA PHE A 24 -0.33 -0.69 -5.69
C PHE A 24 1.10 -0.74 -5.12
N PHE A 25 1.55 -1.90 -4.68
CA PHE A 25 2.89 -2.08 -4.13
C PHE A 25 3.96 -1.87 -5.20
N ALA A 26 3.78 -2.42 -6.38
CA ALA A 26 4.70 -2.21 -7.49
C ALA A 26 4.77 -0.73 -7.92
N SER A 27 3.64 -0.04 -8.00
CA SER A 27 3.62 1.40 -8.32
C SER A 27 4.32 2.25 -7.25
N THR A 28 4.22 1.85 -5.98
CA THR A 28 4.96 2.49 -4.88
C THR A 28 6.46 2.31 -5.06
N GLY A 29 6.92 1.12 -5.42
CA GLY A 29 8.33 0.85 -5.74
C GLY A 29 8.85 1.68 -6.92
N MET A 30 8.06 1.78 -8.00
CA MET A 30 8.39 2.65 -9.15
C MET A 30 8.55 4.12 -8.73
N ASN A 31 7.63 4.62 -7.92
CA ASN A 31 7.66 6.00 -7.44
C ASN A 31 8.87 6.26 -6.54
N LEU A 32 9.24 5.31 -5.70
CA LEU A 32 10.41 5.42 -4.82
C LEU A 32 11.69 5.63 -5.64
N VAL A 33 11.93 4.79 -6.65
CA VAL A 33 13.09 4.95 -7.57
C VAL A 33 13.09 6.34 -8.19
N GLY A 34 11.95 6.76 -8.74
CA GLY A 34 11.84 8.08 -9.38
C GLY A 34 12.12 9.26 -8.43
N ILE A 35 11.85 9.11 -7.12
CA ILE A 35 12.15 10.15 -6.12
C ILE A 35 13.64 10.13 -5.76
N VAL A 36 14.18 8.95 -5.50
CA VAL A 36 15.53 8.77 -4.97
C VAL A 36 16.59 9.06 -6.03
N GLU A 37 16.33 8.72 -7.30
CA GLU A 37 17.27 8.99 -8.40
C GLU A 37 17.31 10.47 -8.81
N ARG A 38 16.16 11.17 -8.76
CA ARG A 38 16.10 12.58 -9.17
C ARG A 38 16.55 13.57 -8.12
N ARG A 39 16.60 13.19 -6.83
CA ARG A 39 16.86 14.14 -5.74
C ARG A 39 17.73 13.50 -4.67
N ALA A 40 19.02 13.82 -4.70
CA ALA A 40 19.93 13.47 -3.60
C ALA A 40 19.40 14.02 -2.26
N GLY A 41 19.58 13.29 -1.19
CA GLY A 41 19.18 13.73 0.18
C GLY A 41 17.70 13.51 0.55
N GLN A 42 16.86 12.95 -0.31
CA GLN A 42 15.46 12.66 0.04
C GLN A 42 15.26 11.42 0.93
N GLU A 43 16.32 10.66 1.18
CA GLU A 43 16.23 9.41 1.95
C GLU A 43 15.70 9.62 3.37
N LYS A 44 16.19 10.66 4.06
CA LYS A 44 15.69 11.00 5.43
C LYS A 44 14.19 11.31 5.41
N ARG A 45 13.73 12.02 4.39
CA ARG A 45 12.33 12.35 4.23
C ARG A 45 11.49 11.11 3.91
N LEU A 46 11.98 10.23 3.05
CA LEU A 46 11.31 8.97 2.74
C LEU A 46 11.24 8.08 3.97
N ALA A 47 12.32 8.00 4.76
CA ALA A 47 12.32 7.27 6.02
C ALA A 47 11.33 7.85 7.03
N ALA A 48 11.27 9.18 7.18
CA ALA A 48 10.28 9.82 8.04
C ALA A 48 8.84 9.56 7.58
N ASN A 49 8.57 9.60 6.27
CA ASN A 49 7.26 9.24 5.72
C ASN A 49 6.93 7.75 5.96
N ALA A 50 7.91 6.87 5.83
CA ALA A 50 7.75 5.45 6.09
C ALA A 50 7.39 5.18 7.57
N LEU A 51 8.07 5.83 8.50
CA LEU A 51 7.73 5.75 9.93
C LEU A 51 6.31 6.27 10.19
N PHE A 52 5.92 7.39 9.58
CA PHE A 52 4.56 7.89 9.70
C PHE A 52 3.52 6.87 9.22
N LEU A 53 3.77 6.19 8.10
CA LEU A 53 2.87 5.15 7.58
C LEU A 53 2.77 3.97 8.55
N ILE A 54 3.88 3.53 9.13
CA ILE A 54 3.89 2.45 10.13
C ILE A 54 3.05 2.85 11.35
N PHE A 55 3.24 4.05 11.88
CA PHE A 55 2.42 4.55 13.00
C PHE A 55 0.94 4.68 12.64
N ALA A 56 0.63 5.22 11.46
CA ALA A 56 -0.75 5.33 10.99
C ALA A 56 -1.43 3.95 10.88
N GLY A 57 -0.68 2.94 10.40
CA GLY A 57 -1.18 1.58 10.33
C GLY A 57 -1.41 0.95 11.71
N PHE A 58 -0.53 1.16 12.67
CA PHE A 58 -0.78 0.71 14.04
C PHE A 58 -2.01 1.37 14.65
N ALA A 59 -2.21 2.66 14.40
CA ALA A 59 -3.38 3.38 14.89
C ALA A 59 -4.68 2.85 14.24
N ASP A 60 -4.67 2.57 12.93
CA ASP A 60 -5.83 1.98 12.24
C ASP A 60 -6.11 0.56 12.75
N ASN A 61 -5.10 -0.29 12.88
CA ASN A 61 -5.22 -1.65 13.40
C ASN A 61 -5.69 -1.68 14.86
N TYR A 62 -5.25 -0.72 15.68
CA TYR A 62 -5.70 -0.62 17.06
C TYR A 62 -7.22 -0.41 17.12
N VAL A 63 -7.74 0.50 16.31
CA VAL A 63 -9.17 0.77 16.21
C VAL A 63 -9.94 -0.45 15.70
N GLN A 64 -9.34 -1.23 14.82
CA GLN A 64 -9.93 -2.46 14.28
C GLN A 64 -9.83 -3.66 15.24
N GLY A 65 -9.08 -3.55 16.34
CA GLY A 65 -8.81 -4.67 17.25
C GLY A 65 -7.83 -5.70 16.69
N THR A 66 -7.04 -5.31 15.67
CA THR A 66 -6.09 -6.18 14.94
C THR A 66 -4.66 -5.68 15.07
N LEU A 67 -4.28 -5.15 16.23
CA LEU A 67 -3.02 -4.44 16.47
C LEU A 67 -1.78 -5.16 15.91
N TRP A 68 -1.74 -6.47 16.02
CA TRP A 68 -0.60 -7.29 15.62
C TRP A 68 -0.71 -7.86 14.19
N MET A 69 -1.64 -7.37 13.38
CA MET A 69 -1.72 -7.72 11.97
C MET A 69 -1.06 -6.65 11.13
N SER A 70 -0.24 -7.04 10.14
CA SER A 70 0.28 -6.08 9.19
C SER A 70 -0.80 -5.69 8.19
N ASP A 71 -1.04 -4.40 8.04
CA ASP A 71 -1.92 -3.85 7.01
C ASP A 71 -1.10 -3.10 5.95
N VAL A 72 -1.78 -2.64 4.92
CA VAL A 72 -1.20 -1.90 3.78
C VAL A 72 -0.32 -0.73 4.21
N PHE A 73 -0.66 -0.04 5.29
CA PHE A 73 0.15 1.07 5.81
C PHE A 73 1.47 0.61 6.41
N GLN A 74 1.43 -0.40 7.30
CA GLN A 74 2.66 -0.92 7.91
C GLN A 74 3.57 -1.50 6.85
N ILE A 75 3.04 -2.32 5.92
CA ILE A 75 3.86 -2.89 4.88
C ILE A 75 4.44 -1.82 3.96
N ALA A 76 3.67 -0.79 3.59
CA ALA A 76 4.19 0.29 2.75
C ALA A 76 5.36 1.01 3.45
N GLY A 77 5.22 1.33 4.73
CA GLY A 77 6.30 1.93 5.51
C GLY A 77 7.52 1.03 5.64
N MET A 78 7.31 -0.22 6.04
CA MET A 78 8.41 -1.21 6.19
C MET A 78 9.12 -1.48 4.86
N ALA A 79 8.36 -1.62 3.75
CA ALA A 79 8.93 -1.83 2.43
C ALA A 79 9.79 -0.64 1.97
N ILE A 80 9.34 0.61 2.21
CA ILE A 80 10.15 1.80 1.91
C ILE A 80 11.47 1.76 2.69
N LEU A 81 11.43 1.46 4.00
CA LEU A 81 12.65 1.36 4.82
C LEU A 81 13.57 0.22 4.33
N ALA A 82 13.00 -0.95 4.03
CA ALA A 82 13.76 -2.08 3.49
C ALA A 82 14.42 -1.74 2.16
N MET A 83 13.71 -1.08 1.25
CA MET A 83 14.25 -0.67 -0.05
C MET A 83 15.35 0.39 0.10
N LEU A 84 15.22 1.35 1.02
CA LEU A 84 16.27 2.32 1.31
C LEU A 84 17.52 1.63 1.88
N LEU A 85 17.34 0.65 2.76
CA LEU A 85 18.42 -0.16 3.30
C LEU A 85 19.12 -0.99 2.21
N LEU A 86 18.35 -1.74 1.42
CA LEU A 86 18.87 -2.55 0.31
C LEU A 86 19.65 -1.70 -0.70
N ARG A 87 19.13 -0.51 -1.03
CA ARG A 87 19.83 0.43 -1.91
C ARG A 87 21.17 0.89 -1.31
N ARG A 88 21.22 1.09 0.00
CA ARG A 88 22.47 1.49 0.69
C ARG A 88 23.49 0.37 0.73
N LEU A 89 23.03 -0.88 0.95
CA LEU A 89 23.90 -2.05 1.04
C LEU A 89 24.36 -2.55 -0.35
N CYS A 90 23.47 -2.50 -1.34
CA CYS A 90 23.70 -3.05 -2.68
C CYS A 90 23.29 -2.04 -3.78
N PRO A 91 23.93 -0.85 -3.90
CA PRO A 91 23.45 0.26 -4.71
C PRO A 91 23.21 -0.07 -6.18
N ASN A 92 23.99 -0.98 -6.75
CA ASN A 92 23.88 -1.35 -8.16
C ASN A 92 22.86 -2.45 -8.43
N TYR A 93 22.63 -3.34 -7.48
CA TYR A 93 21.89 -4.59 -7.68
C TYR A 93 20.63 -4.72 -6.84
N TRP A 94 20.29 -3.75 -5.98
CA TRP A 94 19.18 -3.87 -5.03
C TRP A 94 17.83 -4.20 -5.68
N THR A 95 17.58 -3.72 -6.89
CA THR A 95 16.33 -4.03 -7.61
C THR A 95 16.29 -5.44 -8.18
N TRP A 96 17.45 -6.07 -8.41
CA TRP A 96 17.54 -7.45 -8.85
C TRP A 96 17.16 -8.44 -7.74
N LEU A 97 17.15 -7.98 -6.50
CA LEU A 97 16.77 -8.79 -5.36
C LEU A 97 15.26 -9.01 -5.25
N PHE A 98 14.46 -8.58 -6.25
CA PHE A 98 13.00 -8.72 -6.20
C PHE A 98 12.49 -10.17 -5.99
N PRO A 99 13.14 -11.25 -6.47
CA PRO A 99 12.66 -12.60 -6.19
C PRO A 99 13.02 -13.08 -4.77
N LEU A 100 14.06 -12.51 -4.16
CA LEU A 100 14.61 -13.01 -2.90
C LEU A 100 13.60 -13.02 -1.73
N PRO A 101 12.80 -11.97 -1.47
CA PRO A 101 11.82 -12.02 -0.40
C PRO A 101 10.78 -13.13 -0.60
N PHE A 102 10.38 -13.39 -1.83
CA PHE A 102 9.48 -14.48 -2.15
C PHE A 102 10.14 -15.86 -1.97
N LEU A 103 11.39 -16.02 -2.38
CA LEU A 103 12.15 -17.27 -2.15
C LEU A 103 12.33 -17.57 -0.66
N ILE A 104 12.60 -16.54 0.16
CA ILE A 104 12.67 -16.70 1.62
C ILE A 104 11.29 -17.12 2.18
N HIS A 105 10.21 -16.56 1.64
CA HIS A 105 8.86 -16.96 2.01
C HIS A 105 8.57 -18.43 1.67
N LEU A 106 8.94 -18.91 0.47
CA LEU A 106 8.81 -20.32 0.10
C LEU A 106 9.63 -21.23 1.01
N ALA A 107 10.86 -20.83 1.34
CA ALA A 107 11.69 -21.55 2.29
C ALA A 107 11.02 -21.60 3.68
N ASN A 108 10.45 -20.49 4.14
CA ASN A 108 9.68 -20.46 5.39
C ASN A 108 8.49 -21.42 5.38
N GLN A 109 7.75 -21.50 4.27
CA GLN A 109 6.65 -22.45 4.12
C GLN A 109 7.15 -23.90 4.16
N GLN A 110 8.23 -24.18 3.45
CA GLN A 110 8.80 -25.54 3.37
C GLN A 110 9.38 -26.02 4.71
N PHE A 111 10.11 -25.14 5.40
CA PHE A 111 10.77 -25.48 6.67
C PHE A 111 9.90 -25.21 7.90
N GLN A 112 8.67 -24.73 7.69
CA GLN A 112 7.71 -24.43 8.76
C GLN A 112 8.32 -23.63 9.91
N TRP A 113 9.08 -22.57 9.57
CA TRP A 113 9.61 -21.67 10.58
C TRP A 113 8.43 -21.04 11.32
N LYS A 114 8.09 -21.65 12.47
CA LYS A 114 6.91 -21.29 13.26
C LYS A 114 7.07 -19.88 13.79
N THR A 115 6.44 -18.93 13.12
CA THR A 115 6.08 -17.68 13.78
C THR A 115 4.76 -17.94 14.48
N SER A 116 4.72 -17.70 15.80
CA SER A 116 3.45 -17.68 16.52
C SER A 116 2.50 -16.72 15.77
N GLY A 117 1.28 -17.14 15.45
CA GLY A 117 0.33 -16.39 14.61
C GLY A 117 -0.07 -15.01 15.15
N ALA A 118 0.48 -14.58 16.28
CA ALA A 118 0.34 -13.26 16.86
C ALA A 118 1.73 -12.74 17.26
N GLY A 119 1.99 -11.46 17.02
CA GLY A 119 3.22 -10.78 17.43
C GLY A 119 4.05 -10.25 16.28
N VAL A 120 5.26 -9.81 16.59
CA VAL A 120 6.16 -9.12 15.65
C VAL A 120 6.47 -9.98 14.40
N GLY A 121 6.51 -11.30 14.53
CA GLY A 121 6.77 -12.22 13.40
C GLY A 121 5.75 -12.11 12.27
N SER A 122 4.48 -11.83 12.57
CA SER A 122 3.41 -11.70 11.57
C SER A 122 3.57 -10.50 10.64
N PHE A 123 4.41 -9.52 11.00
CA PHE A 123 4.76 -8.40 10.11
C PHE A 123 5.75 -8.80 9.03
N PHE A 124 6.53 -9.84 9.24
CA PHE A 124 7.60 -10.25 8.33
C PHE A 124 7.28 -11.51 7.55
N LEU A 125 6.61 -12.47 8.19
CA LEU A 125 6.34 -13.81 7.66
C LEU A 125 4.85 -14.15 7.78
N THR A 126 4.39 -15.10 6.99
CA THR A 126 3.06 -15.70 7.17
C THR A 126 3.00 -16.54 8.45
N PRO A 127 1.84 -16.60 9.15
CA PRO A 127 0.57 -16.00 8.80
C PRO A 127 0.49 -14.50 9.13
N GLY A 128 -0.06 -13.72 8.22
CA GLY A 128 -0.31 -12.27 8.34
C GLY A 128 -1.10 -11.78 7.13
N LEU A 129 -1.81 -10.68 7.25
CA LEU A 129 -2.57 -10.13 6.11
C LEU A 129 -1.63 -9.67 4.98
N PHE A 130 -0.58 -8.93 5.35
CA PHE A 130 0.42 -8.43 4.41
C PHE A 130 1.82 -8.55 5.02
N PRO A 131 2.38 -9.77 5.19
CA PRO A 131 3.72 -9.93 5.72
C PRO A 131 4.76 -9.35 4.76
N LEU A 132 5.78 -8.69 5.32
CA LEU A 132 6.76 -7.93 4.52
C LEU A 132 7.45 -8.79 3.46
N LEU A 133 7.94 -9.99 3.82
CA LEU A 133 8.83 -10.73 2.94
C LEU A 133 8.20 -11.05 1.58
N PRO A 134 7.05 -11.73 1.44
CA PRO A 134 6.55 -12.03 0.11
C PRO A 134 6.13 -10.77 -0.65
N TRP A 135 5.53 -9.79 0.04
CA TRP A 135 5.01 -8.60 -0.61
C TRP A 135 6.09 -7.60 -1.01
N LEU A 136 7.23 -7.56 -0.33
CA LEU A 136 8.39 -6.73 -0.69
C LEU A 136 8.88 -7.04 -2.12
N SER A 137 8.68 -8.27 -2.58
CA SER A 137 9.02 -8.65 -3.96
C SER A 137 8.33 -7.77 -5.00
N PHE A 138 7.06 -7.42 -4.80
CA PHE A 138 6.34 -6.55 -5.74
C PHE A 138 6.83 -5.10 -5.70
N TYR A 139 7.20 -4.59 -4.54
CA TYR A 139 7.83 -3.27 -4.44
C TYR A 139 9.16 -3.23 -5.21
N LEU A 140 10.00 -4.25 -5.01
CA LEU A 140 11.29 -4.37 -5.69
C LEU A 140 11.12 -4.62 -7.19
N LEU A 141 10.11 -5.41 -7.61
CA LEU A 141 9.77 -5.61 -9.02
C LEU A 141 9.38 -4.29 -9.69
N GLY A 142 8.52 -3.50 -9.04
CA GLY A 142 8.16 -2.18 -9.54
C GLY A 142 9.38 -1.26 -9.69
N ALA A 143 10.27 -1.25 -8.69
CA ALA A 143 11.52 -0.52 -8.74
C ALA A 143 12.43 -1.00 -9.88
N HIS A 144 12.51 -2.32 -10.10
CA HIS A 144 13.28 -2.93 -11.18
C HIS A 144 12.75 -2.50 -12.55
N LEU A 145 11.46 -2.64 -12.78
CA LEU A 145 10.83 -2.23 -14.04
C LEU A 145 11.04 -0.73 -14.33
N LYS A 146 11.01 0.12 -13.28
CA LYS A 146 11.27 1.55 -13.43
C LYS A 146 12.73 1.84 -13.77
N LYS A 147 13.68 1.19 -13.10
CA LYS A 147 15.11 1.39 -13.32
C LYS A 147 15.54 0.99 -14.74
N PHE A 148 14.95 -0.08 -15.25
CA PHE A 148 15.26 -0.62 -16.59
C PHE A 148 14.19 -0.25 -17.62
N GLU A 149 13.66 0.92 -17.60
CA GLU A 149 12.54 1.49 -18.39
C GLU A 149 12.41 0.99 -19.86
N GLY A 150 12.55 -0.29 -20.10
CA GLY A 150 12.41 -0.90 -21.42
C GLY A 150 11.05 -1.59 -21.59
N GLN A 151 10.24 -1.14 -22.58
CA GLN A 151 8.99 -1.82 -22.94
C GLN A 151 9.23 -3.32 -23.23
N ARG A 152 10.35 -3.65 -23.90
CA ARG A 152 10.76 -5.02 -24.20
C ARG A 152 10.96 -5.86 -22.93
N GLN A 153 11.57 -5.28 -21.87
CA GLN A 153 11.80 -5.99 -20.62
C GLN A 153 10.50 -6.32 -19.89
N GLY A 154 9.54 -5.40 -19.89
CA GLY A 154 8.22 -5.65 -19.31
C GLY A 154 7.50 -6.81 -20.00
N TRP A 155 7.50 -6.86 -21.32
CA TRP A 155 6.91 -7.96 -22.09
C TRP A 155 7.65 -9.29 -21.90
N LEU A 156 8.98 -9.28 -21.86
CA LEU A 156 9.77 -10.47 -21.59
C LEU A 156 9.53 -11.01 -20.17
N ALA A 157 9.45 -10.12 -19.16
CA ALA A 157 9.15 -10.52 -17.80
C ALA A 157 7.73 -11.10 -17.67
N SER A 158 6.74 -10.47 -18.32
CA SER A 158 5.37 -11.00 -18.36
C SER A 158 5.28 -12.33 -19.08
N GLY A 159 5.93 -12.46 -20.21
CA GLY A 159 5.96 -13.71 -20.98
C GLY A 159 6.66 -14.83 -20.22
N GLY A 160 7.79 -14.54 -19.57
CA GLY A 160 8.51 -15.46 -18.73
C GLY A 160 7.68 -15.95 -17.53
N ALA A 161 7.06 -15.02 -16.79
CA ALA A 161 6.20 -15.37 -15.67
C ALA A 161 5.00 -16.23 -16.13
N LEU A 162 4.36 -15.87 -17.25
CA LEU A 162 3.26 -16.66 -17.81
C LEU A 162 3.70 -18.04 -18.25
N SER A 163 4.88 -18.17 -18.87
CA SER A 163 5.43 -19.46 -19.28
C SER A 163 5.71 -20.39 -18.09
N ILE A 164 6.28 -19.83 -17.01
CA ILE A 164 6.49 -20.60 -15.77
C ILE A 164 5.14 -20.99 -15.16
N LEU A 165 4.16 -20.10 -15.17
CA LEU A 165 2.83 -20.40 -14.67
C LEU A 165 2.16 -21.55 -15.44
N VAL A 166 2.26 -21.56 -16.77
CA VAL A 166 1.77 -22.67 -17.61
C VAL A 166 2.48 -23.97 -17.26
N LEU A 167 3.80 -23.94 -17.09
CA LEU A 167 4.55 -25.13 -16.68
C LEU A 167 4.10 -25.64 -15.30
N LEU A 168 3.91 -24.77 -14.32
CA LEU A 168 3.40 -25.15 -12.99
C LEU A 168 2.00 -25.76 -13.09
N ALA A 169 1.12 -25.19 -13.89
CA ALA A 169 -0.24 -25.70 -14.09
C ALA A 169 -0.25 -27.08 -14.77
N LEU A 170 0.75 -27.41 -15.58
CA LEU A 170 0.89 -28.71 -16.24
C LEU A 170 1.46 -29.79 -15.31
N VAL A 171 2.20 -29.40 -14.28
CA VAL A 171 2.93 -30.32 -13.40
C VAL A 171 2.19 -30.67 -12.12
N GLY A 172 1.30 -29.81 -11.66
CA GLY A 172 0.64 -29.98 -10.37
C GLY A 172 -0.74 -29.32 -10.24
N PRO A 173 -1.43 -29.52 -9.11
CA PRO A 173 -2.69 -28.85 -8.85
C PRO A 173 -2.46 -27.35 -8.72
N PHE A 174 -3.17 -26.58 -9.53
CA PHE A 174 -3.11 -25.12 -9.52
C PHE A 174 -3.75 -24.57 -8.23
N GLN A 175 -2.94 -23.92 -7.38
CA GLN A 175 -3.39 -23.31 -6.14
C GLN A 175 -3.19 -21.80 -6.21
N PHE A 176 -4.28 -21.07 -6.33
CA PHE A 176 -4.24 -19.61 -6.37
C PHE A 176 -4.62 -19.04 -5.00
N ASP A 177 -3.62 -18.86 -4.14
CA ASP A 177 -3.79 -18.35 -2.79
C ASP A 177 -3.03 -17.04 -2.59
N LYS A 178 -3.79 -15.97 -2.47
CA LYS A 178 -3.30 -14.62 -2.21
C LYS A 178 -2.71 -14.48 -0.81
N TRP A 179 -3.35 -15.09 0.17
CA TRP A 179 -3.03 -14.87 1.58
C TRP A 179 -1.77 -15.59 2.01
N ASN A 180 -1.58 -16.79 1.47
CA ASN A 180 -0.35 -17.55 1.63
C ASN A 180 0.67 -17.27 0.53
N MET A 181 0.39 -16.34 -0.38
CA MET A 181 1.25 -15.97 -1.50
C MET A 181 1.76 -17.21 -2.25
N SER A 182 0.84 -17.98 -2.81
CA SER A 182 1.24 -19.16 -3.60
C SER A 182 2.13 -18.78 -4.80
N PRO A 183 2.96 -19.69 -5.31
CA PRO A 183 3.79 -19.45 -6.50
C PRO A 183 2.97 -18.94 -7.69
N GLU A 184 1.78 -19.49 -7.88
CA GLU A 184 0.87 -19.11 -8.96
C GLU A 184 0.38 -17.67 -8.78
N TYR A 185 -0.03 -17.28 -7.56
CA TYR A 185 -0.42 -15.91 -7.28
C TYR A 185 0.74 -14.94 -7.50
N PHE A 186 1.94 -15.30 -7.04
CA PHE A 186 3.13 -14.47 -7.23
C PHE A 186 3.45 -14.27 -8.71
N LEU A 187 3.46 -15.33 -9.51
CA LEU A 187 3.78 -15.26 -10.94
C LEU A 187 2.73 -14.49 -11.73
N VAL A 188 1.45 -14.70 -11.43
CA VAL A 188 0.37 -13.88 -12.02
C VAL A 188 0.54 -12.41 -11.64
N GLY A 189 0.89 -12.12 -10.38
CA GLY A 189 1.20 -10.78 -9.91
C GLY A 189 2.36 -10.13 -10.66
N CYS A 190 3.44 -10.88 -10.90
CA CYS A 190 4.57 -10.41 -11.70
C CYS A 190 4.17 -10.13 -13.15
N ALA A 191 3.44 -11.04 -13.78
CA ALA A 191 2.95 -10.88 -15.14
C ALA A 191 1.99 -9.68 -15.26
N ALA A 192 1.05 -9.54 -14.34
CA ALA A 192 0.11 -8.43 -14.28
C ALA A 192 0.83 -7.08 -14.10
N THR A 193 1.84 -7.03 -13.22
CA THR A 193 2.64 -5.81 -13.00
C THR A 193 3.41 -5.43 -14.24
N ALA A 194 4.17 -6.35 -14.82
CA ALA A 194 5.01 -6.08 -15.98
C ALA A 194 4.16 -5.76 -17.22
N GLY A 195 3.08 -6.52 -17.45
CA GLY A 195 2.15 -6.29 -18.56
C GLY A 195 1.40 -4.96 -18.44
N SER A 196 0.91 -4.62 -17.25
CA SER A 196 0.25 -3.33 -16.99
C SER A 196 1.21 -2.16 -17.21
N PHE A 197 2.45 -2.27 -16.74
CA PHE A 197 3.47 -1.24 -16.92
C PHE A 197 3.80 -1.04 -18.41
N ALA A 198 4.06 -2.12 -19.13
CA ALA A 198 4.38 -2.08 -20.55
C ALA A 198 3.20 -1.55 -21.38
N GLY A 199 1.98 -2.06 -21.14
CA GLY A 199 0.76 -1.64 -21.82
C GLY A 199 0.40 -0.18 -21.57
N LEU A 200 0.45 0.26 -20.31
CA LEU A 200 0.18 1.66 -19.95
C LEU A 200 1.20 2.61 -20.57
N ARG A 201 2.48 2.23 -20.55
CA ARG A 201 3.54 3.04 -21.17
C ARG A 201 3.32 3.20 -22.67
N ARG A 202 3.04 2.09 -23.38
CA ARG A 202 2.74 2.12 -24.82
C ARG A 202 1.53 3.02 -25.11
N TRP A 203 0.45 2.83 -24.36
CA TRP A 203 -0.77 3.60 -24.54
C TRP A 203 -0.56 5.10 -24.30
N LEU A 204 0.25 5.48 -23.26
CA LEU A 204 0.60 6.87 -22.97
C LEU A 204 1.46 7.50 -24.06
N THR A 205 2.38 6.72 -24.66
CA THR A 205 3.22 7.19 -25.76
C THR A 205 2.39 7.44 -27.01
N GLU A 206 1.42 6.58 -27.30
CA GLU A 206 0.59 6.67 -28.51
C GLU A 206 -0.53 7.73 -28.40
N ARG A 207 -1.11 7.92 -27.22
CA ARG A 207 -2.35 8.74 -27.05
C ARG A 207 -2.18 10.00 -26.20
N GLY A 208 -1.00 10.22 -25.63
CA GLY A 208 -0.71 11.36 -24.77
C GLY A 208 -1.28 11.20 -23.34
N THR A 209 -0.78 12.04 -22.45
CA THR A 209 -1.10 11.98 -21.01
C THR A 209 -2.35 12.77 -20.63
N GLU A 210 -2.83 13.66 -21.50
CA GLU A 210 -3.90 14.61 -21.17
C GLU A 210 -5.25 13.94 -20.88
N ARG A 211 -5.54 12.85 -21.60
CA ARG A 211 -6.81 12.10 -21.44
C ARG A 211 -6.91 11.35 -20.10
N LEU A 212 -5.82 11.25 -19.36
CA LEU A 212 -5.76 10.54 -18.07
C LEU A 212 -5.62 11.45 -16.87
N LEU A 213 -5.86 12.75 -16.99
CA LEU A 213 -5.65 13.70 -15.90
C LEU A 213 -6.35 13.29 -14.61
N GLU A 214 -7.59 12.81 -14.68
CA GLU A 214 -8.31 12.34 -13.48
C GLU A 214 -7.74 11.05 -12.92
N ILE A 215 -7.43 10.06 -13.75
CA ILE A 215 -6.80 8.81 -13.31
C ILE A 215 -5.42 9.09 -12.70
N ARG A 216 -4.65 10.00 -13.31
CA ARG A 216 -3.36 10.46 -12.76
C ARG A 216 -3.53 11.15 -11.41
N ARG A 217 -4.60 11.96 -11.24
CA ARG A 217 -4.93 12.59 -9.96
C ARG A 217 -5.25 11.54 -8.90
N TRP A 218 -6.04 10.51 -9.23
CA TRP A 218 -6.34 9.39 -8.33
C TRP A 218 -5.07 8.61 -7.97
N GLY A 219 -4.23 8.30 -8.95
CA GLY A 219 -2.96 7.62 -8.72
C GLY A 219 -2.00 8.43 -7.84
N ALA A 220 -1.88 9.75 -8.08
CA ALA A 220 -1.04 10.63 -7.27
C ALA A 220 -1.53 10.74 -5.81
N ASN A 221 -2.81 10.49 -5.57
CA ASN A 221 -3.46 10.52 -4.25
C ASN A 221 -3.97 9.14 -3.81
N SER A 222 -3.33 8.08 -4.31
CA SER A 222 -3.75 6.69 -4.08
C SER A 222 -3.88 6.33 -2.60
N LEU A 223 -3.06 6.91 -1.73
CA LEU A 223 -3.12 6.68 -0.29
C LEU A 223 -4.39 7.29 0.32
N VAL A 224 -4.75 8.51 -0.10
CA VAL A 224 -6.00 9.17 0.33
C VAL A 224 -7.20 8.37 -0.20
N PHE A 225 -7.14 7.94 -1.45
CA PHE A 225 -8.16 7.09 -2.04
C PHE A 225 -8.30 5.76 -1.29
N TYR A 226 -7.18 5.15 -0.88
CA TYR A 226 -7.17 3.91 -0.10
C TYR A 226 -7.93 4.07 1.23
N ILE A 227 -7.66 5.14 1.96
CA ILE A 227 -8.34 5.40 3.24
C ILE A 227 -9.83 5.65 3.02
N LEU A 228 -10.15 6.52 2.07
CA LEU A 228 -11.53 6.90 1.78
C LEU A 228 -12.38 5.69 1.35
N HIS A 229 -11.88 4.82 0.46
CA HIS A 229 -12.70 3.71 -0.01
C HIS A 229 -12.97 2.67 1.08
N ASN A 230 -11.99 2.40 1.95
CA ASN A 230 -12.20 1.52 3.10
C ASN A 230 -13.30 2.04 4.00
N PHE A 231 -13.26 3.35 4.26
CA PHE A 231 -14.28 4.01 5.06
C PHE A 231 -15.66 3.96 4.40
N VAL A 232 -15.74 4.30 3.12
CA VAL A 232 -16.99 4.30 2.35
C VAL A 232 -17.59 2.89 2.30
N ILE A 233 -16.78 1.86 2.05
CA ILE A 233 -17.25 0.47 2.04
C ILE A 233 -17.88 0.12 3.40
N ARG A 234 -17.18 0.37 4.49
CA ARG A 234 -17.69 0.06 5.85
C ARG A 234 -18.98 0.79 6.18
N ALA A 235 -19.10 2.05 5.74
CA ALA A 235 -20.33 2.81 5.93
C ALA A 235 -21.49 2.24 5.09
N LEU A 236 -21.21 1.81 3.88
CA LEU A 236 -22.22 1.27 2.97
C LEU A 236 -22.61 -0.18 3.28
N GLU A 237 -21.71 -0.99 3.83
CA GLU A 237 -22.00 -2.39 4.23
C GLU A 237 -23.17 -2.48 5.22
N MET A 238 -23.41 -1.41 5.96
CA MET A 238 -24.58 -1.34 6.87
C MET A 238 -25.91 -1.15 6.13
N LEU A 239 -25.88 -0.68 4.88
CA LEU A 239 -27.06 -0.27 4.12
C LEU A 239 -27.27 -1.08 2.84
N VAL A 240 -26.19 -1.60 2.26
CA VAL A 240 -26.19 -2.26 0.95
C VAL A 240 -25.55 -3.63 1.08
N PRO A 241 -26.19 -4.70 0.61
CA PRO A 241 -25.59 -6.03 0.62
C PRO A 241 -24.34 -6.09 -0.28
N HIS A 242 -23.42 -6.98 0.09
CA HIS A 242 -22.22 -7.21 -0.69
C HIS A 242 -22.55 -7.63 -2.13
N GLY A 243 -21.82 -7.08 -3.09
CA GLY A 243 -21.98 -7.38 -4.50
C GLY A 243 -21.60 -6.23 -5.43
N VAL A 244 -21.99 -6.33 -6.69
CA VAL A 244 -21.66 -5.33 -7.72
C VAL A 244 -22.22 -3.94 -7.37
N GLY A 245 -23.39 -3.87 -6.76
CA GLY A 245 -24.01 -2.60 -6.34
C GLY A 245 -23.16 -1.87 -5.30
N LEU A 246 -22.73 -2.57 -4.24
CA LEU A 246 -21.84 -2.02 -3.22
C LEU A 246 -20.50 -1.57 -3.85
N PHE A 247 -19.93 -2.37 -4.74
CA PHE A 247 -18.70 -2.04 -5.46
C PHE A 247 -18.81 -0.73 -6.24
N LEU A 248 -19.83 -0.61 -7.09
CA LEU A 248 -20.04 0.56 -7.93
C LEU A 248 -20.32 1.81 -7.09
N LEU A 249 -21.18 1.68 -6.09
CA LEU A 249 -21.54 2.78 -5.19
C LEU A 249 -20.32 3.24 -4.39
N ALA A 250 -19.54 2.33 -3.82
CA ALA A 250 -18.33 2.65 -3.09
C ALA A 250 -17.29 3.36 -3.98
N LEU A 251 -17.13 2.90 -5.22
CA LEU A 251 -16.22 3.52 -6.18
C LEU A 251 -16.63 4.96 -6.50
N VAL A 252 -17.91 5.19 -6.82
CA VAL A 252 -18.45 6.51 -7.16
C VAL A 252 -18.34 7.46 -5.96
N ILE A 253 -18.79 7.06 -4.78
CA ILE A 253 -18.74 7.90 -3.59
C ILE A 253 -17.30 8.22 -3.22
N THR A 254 -16.38 7.26 -3.27
CA THR A 254 -14.95 7.50 -3.00
C THR A 254 -14.37 8.51 -3.98
N ALA A 255 -14.69 8.39 -5.27
CA ALA A 255 -14.24 9.34 -6.28
C ALA A 255 -14.79 10.76 -6.02
N MET A 256 -16.05 10.87 -5.62
CA MET A 256 -16.67 12.16 -5.25
C MET A 256 -16.02 12.78 -4.01
N LEU A 257 -15.73 11.98 -2.99
CA LEU A 257 -15.11 12.42 -1.74
C LEU A 257 -13.63 12.78 -1.89
N LEU A 258 -12.96 12.33 -2.92
CA LEU A 258 -11.52 12.60 -3.11
C LEU A 258 -11.24 14.10 -3.25
N ARG A 259 -12.07 14.86 -3.99
CA ARG A 259 -11.88 16.31 -4.16
C ARG A 259 -11.99 17.08 -2.84
N PRO A 260 -13.08 16.95 -2.06
CA PRO A 260 -13.16 17.62 -0.75
C PRO A 260 -12.08 17.18 0.22
N ALA A 261 -11.65 15.91 0.19
CA ALA A 261 -10.52 15.44 1.00
C ALA A 261 -9.21 16.16 0.64
N LEU A 262 -8.93 16.34 -0.65
CA LEU A 262 -7.76 17.10 -1.11
C LEU A 262 -7.85 18.60 -0.79
N GLN A 263 -9.04 19.18 -0.82
CA GLN A 263 -9.26 20.56 -0.39
C GLN A 263 -8.99 20.71 1.10
N LEU A 264 -9.47 19.78 1.93
CA LEU A 264 -9.18 19.74 3.35
C LEU A 264 -7.66 19.64 3.60
N GLN A 265 -6.95 18.80 2.87
CA GLN A 265 -5.49 18.71 2.95
C GLN A 265 -4.79 20.03 2.59
N ALA A 266 -5.23 20.70 1.53
CA ALA A 266 -4.66 21.97 1.12
C ALA A 266 -4.90 23.05 2.19
N TRP A 267 -6.11 23.10 2.76
CA TRP A 267 -6.47 24.03 3.82
C TRP A 267 -5.65 23.80 5.10
N THR A 268 -5.47 22.55 5.52
CA THR A 268 -4.67 22.20 6.71
C THR A 268 -3.18 22.43 6.52
N ALA A 269 -2.67 22.27 5.29
CA ALA A 269 -1.27 22.53 4.97
C ALA A 269 -0.91 24.02 5.05
N GLN A 270 -1.89 24.90 4.85
CA GLN A 270 -1.69 26.37 4.87
C GLN A 270 -1.75 26.99 6.26
N ARG A 271 -2.31 26.32 7.25
CA ARG A 271 -2.58 26.88 8.58
C ARG A 271 -1.94 26.05 9.69
N HIS A 272 -1.69 26.69 10.84
CA HIS A 272 -1.29 26.02 12.09
C HIS A 272 -2.34 25.02 12.61
N ALA A 273 -3.51 24.93 11.96
CA ALA A 273 -4.55 23.93 12.19
C ALA A 273 -4.03 22.49 12.20
N ALA A 274 -2.92 22.20 11.49
CA ALA A 274 -2.28 20.88 11.54
C ALA A 274 -1.89 20.48 12.97
N ARG A 275 -1.42 21.42 13.81
CA ARG A 275 -1.11 21.15 15.23
C ARG A 275 -2.36 20.82 16.04
N VAL A 276 -3.44 21.55 15.80
CA VAL A 276 -4.74 21.34 16.47
C VAL A 276 -5.33 19.99 16.04
N LEU A 277 -5.25 19.66 14.75
CA LEU A 277 -5.72 18.38 14.23
C LEU A 277 -4.89 17.21 14.74
N VAL A 278 -3.56 17.32 14.79
CA VAL A 278 -2.68 16.31 15.39
C VAL A 278 -3.01 16.12 16.87
N ALA A 279 -3.14 17.20 17.63
CA ALA A 279 -3.53 17.14 19.03
C ALA A 279 -4.93 16.55 19.19
N GLY A 280 -5.91 17.00 18.38
CA GLY A 280 -7.27 16.46 18.35
C GLY A 280 -7.32 14.98 17.98
N THR A 281 -6.44 14.53 17.06
CA THR A 281 -6.31 13.11 16.71
C THR A 281 -5.77 12.31 17.88
N ILE A 282 -4.70 12.78 18.51
CA ILE A 282 -4.13 12.12 19.69
C ILE A 282 -5.15 12.01 20.81
N VAL A 283 -5.88 13.09 21.09
CA VAL A 283 -6.95 13.11 22.10
C VAL A 283 -8.10 12.17 21.70
N SER A 284 -8.54 12.19 20.45
CA SER A 284 -9.58 11.30 19.96
C SER A 284 -9.14 9.84 20.06
N LEU A 285 -7.90 9.52 19.67
CA LEU A 285 -7.32 8.19 19.81
C LEU A 285 -7.24 7.78 21.28
N ALA A 286 -6.81 8.65 22.18
CA ALA A 286 -6.73 8.38 23.61
C ALA A 286 -8.11 8.12 24.21
N VAL A 287 -9.11 8.95 23.89
CA VAL A 287 -10.51 8.80 24.36
C VAL A 287 -11.13 7.52 23.82
N LEU A 288 -10.90 7.20 22.54
CA LEU A 288 -11.43 6.03 21.89
C LEU A 288 -10.72 4.75 22.34
N SER A 289 -9.42 4.85 22.64
CA SER A 289 -8.66 3.78 23.31
C SER A 289 -9.23 3.47 24.67
N ALA A 290 -9.47 4.48 25.49
CA ALA A 290 -10.10 4.33 26.78
C ALA A 290 -11.50 3.68 26.65
N ASN A 291 -12.31 4.14 25.71
CA ASN A 291 -13.65 3.59 25.46
C ASN A 291 -13.62 2.15 24.91
N SER A 292 -12.67 1.79 24.04
CA SER A 292 -12.56 0.44 23.51
C SER A 292 -12.06 -0.55 24.57
N PHE A 293 -11.33 -0.09 25.59
CA PHE A 293 -10.92 -0.88 26.74
C PHE A 293 -12.06 -1.08 27.75
N LEU A 294 -12.89 -0.05 27.93
CA LEU A 294 -14.01 -0.05 28.88
C LEU A 294 -15.27 -0.70 28.28
N TRP A 295 -15.51 -0.59 26.96
CA TRP A 295 -16.69 -1.13 26.29
C TRP A 295 -16.37 -1.80 24.94
N PRO A 296 -15.83 -3.02 24.96
CA PRO A 296 -15.45 -3.73 23.72
C PRO A 296 -16.62 -4.04 22.78
N GLN A 297 -17.87 -3.95 23.24
CA GLN A 297 -19.07 -4.31 22.47
C GLN A 297 -19.68 -3.16 21.65
N MET A 298 -19.19 -1.92 21.78
CA MET A 298 -19.75 -0.79 21.02
C MET A 298 -19.13 -0.65 19.62
N PHE A 299 -19.61 -1.50 18.70
CA PHE A 299 -19.23 -1.50 17.29
C PHE A 299 -19.35 -0.11 16.63
N HIS A 300 -20.40 0.66 16.91
CA HIS A 300 -20.61 1.98 16.36
C HIS A 300 -19.53 3.00 16.77
N LEU A 301 -19.04 2.94 17.99
CA LEU A 301 -17.95 3.82 18.45
C LEU A 301 -16.64 3.51 17.76
N ARG A 302 -16.33 2.24 17.48
CA ARG A 302 -15.14 1.85 16.70
C ARG A 302 -15.20 2.37 15.27
N THR A 303 -16.38 2.32 14.64
CA THR A 303 -16.57 2.85 13.28
C THR A 303 -16.41 4.37 13.24
N MET A 304 -16.97 5.08 14.21
CA MET A 304 -16.79 6.54 14.35
C MET A 304 -15.32 6.90 14.64
N ALA A 305 -14.63 6.08 15.42
CA ALA A 305 -13.20 6.20 15.69
C ALA A 305 -12.36 6.07 14.41
N GLY A 306 -12.62 5.04 13.64
CA GLY A 306 -11.98 4.83 12.34
C GLY A 306 -12.20 6.03 11.41
N PHE A 307 -13.41 6.59 11.42
CA PHE A 307 -13.73 7.82 10.66
C PHE A 307 -12.91 9.03 11.12
N GLY A 308 -12.91 9.31 12.41
CA GLY A 308 -12.12 10.41 12.98
C GLY A 308 -10.63 10.27 12.67
N LEU A 309 -10.12 9.02 12.73
CA LEU A 309 -8.73 8.70 12.43
C LEU A 309 -8.41 8.90 10.95
N THR A 310 -9.30 8.47 10.06
CA THR A 310 -9.19 8.66 8.62
C THR A 310 -9.17 10.14 8.25
N LEU A 311 -10.09 10.92 8.78
CA LEU A 311 -10.13 12.38 8.57
C LEU A 311 -8.88 13.06 9.10
N SER A 312 -8.44 12.68 10.28
CA SER A 312 -7.23 13.21 10.91
C SER A 312 -5.97 12.86 10.11
N PHE A 313 -5.86 11.63 9.60
CA PHE A 313 -4.78 11.23 8.72
C PHE A 313 -4.78 12.06 7.43
N ILE A 314 -5.93 12.21 6.79
CA ILE A 314 -6.07 13.03 5.57
C ILE A 314 -5.63 14.47 5.85
N ALA A 315 -6.01 15.02 6.98
CA ALA A 315 -5.69 16.39 7.35
C ALA A 315 -4.21 16.58 7.74
N CYS A 316 -3.63 15.62 8.45
CA CYS A 316 -2.26 15.71 8.99
C CYS A 316 -1.17 15.31 7.99
N TYR A 317 -1.48 14.50 6.99
CA TYR A 317 -0.51 13.99 6.03
C TYR A 317 0.30 15.08 5.29
N PRO A 318 -0.28 16.19 4.82
CA PRO A 318 0.49 17.27 4.20
C PRO A 318 1.36 18.04 5.20
N ALA A 319 0.90 18.22 6.43
CA ALA A 319 1.70 18.85 7.49
C ALA A 319 2.92 18.00 7.81
N TRP A 320 2.77 16.70 7.94
CA TRP A 320 3.87 15.76 8.10
C TRP A 320 4.86 15.83 6.92
N LYS A 321 4.34 15.87 5.71
CA LYS A 321 5.13 16.01 4.48
C LYS A 321 5.95 17.31 4.46
N ASN A 322 5.46 18.38 5.04
CA ASN A 322 6.16 19.66 5.16
C ASN A 322 7.23 19.63 6.26
N ILE A 323 6.93 19.05 7.43
CA ILE A 323 7.89 18.85 8.51
C ILE A 323 9.05 17.98 8.02
N SER A 324 8.78 16.88 7.33
CA SER A 324 9.81 16.01 6.78
C SER A 324 10.66 16.68 5.70
N ARG A 325 10.12 17.69 4.99
CA ARG A 325 10.88 18.53 4.05
C ARG A 325 11.84 19.47 4.78
N LEU A 326 11.42 20.07 5.88
CA LEU A 326 12.24 20.97 6.68
C LEU A 326 13.38 20.21 7.37
N ALA A 327 13.10 19.04 7.91
CA ALA A 327 14.11 18.17 8.54
C ALA A 327 15.16 17.64 7.54
N ALA A 328 14.84 17.59 6.25
CA ALA A 328 15.75 17.12 5.20
C ALA A 328 16.59 18.25 4.56
N ARG A 329 16.37 19.53 4.94
CA ARG A 329 17.25 20.60 4.44
C ARG A 329 18.63 20.45 5.09
N PRO A 330 19.72 20.43 4.30
CA PRO A 330 21.05 20.49 4.88
C PRO A 330 21.15 21.78 5.71
N THR A 331 21.62 21.66 6.93
CA THR A 331 22.05 22.82 7.72
C THR A 331 23.09 23.54 6.87
N MET A 332 22.78 24.74 6.40
CA MET A 332 23.78 25.54 5.73
C MET A 332 24.97 25.69 6.69
N PRO A 333 26.21 25.45 6.24
CA PRO A 333 27.35 25.75 7.10
C PRO A 333 27.21 27.22 7.47
N VAL A 334 27.19 27.49 8.79
CA VAL A 334 27.33 28.84 9.31
C VAL A 334 28.74 29.26 8.88
N THR A 335 28.81 30.04 7.82
CA THR A 335 30.07 30.69 7.45
C THR A 335 30.49 31.58 8.60
N PRO A 336 31.71 31.40 9.14
CA PRO A 336 32.21 32.18 10.25
C PRO A 336 32.33 33.67 9.90
#